data_5419737941922d2099d33e8b5dfe9406
#
_entry.id   5419737941922d2099d33e8b5dfe9406
#
_cell.length_a   1.000
_cell.length_b   1.000
_cell.length_c   1.000
_cell.angle_alpha   90.00
_cell.angle_beta   90.00
_cell.angle_gamma   90.00
#
_symmetry.space_group_name_H-M   'P 1'
#
loop_
_entity.id
_entity.type
_entity.pdbx_description
1 polymer ?
#
loop_
_entity_poly.entity_id
_entity_poly.type
_entity_poly.pdbx_seq_one_letter_code
_entity_poly.pdbx_strand_id
1 'polypeptide(L)'
;MPLRLVMCKEITNLIFRDCDIIHCEYEGNMGGSAMSIHQADNAYIHDIHYENIRVEDVAQKLFDIKVLECKYTWAPVRGRIEDIYFKDIKVLNGPFPVSIIRGYEMRLEESRPERIYFDNIEILGQKCNSVLDMHMVVELAHKIYVNGSMEYPRNCF
;
A
#
# COMPACT_ATOMS: atom_id res chain seq x y z
N MET A 1 18.86 -28.94 15.78
CA MET A 1 18.98 -27.46 15.84
C MET A 1 17.93 -26.88 14.92
N PRO A 2 16.91 -26.20 15.41
CA PRO A 2 15.96 -25.58 14.48
C PRO A 2 16.67 -24.46 13.75
N LEU A 3 16.60 -24.45 12.41
CA LEU A 3 17.01 -23.32 11.59
C LEU A 3 16.22 -22.10 12.07
N ARG A 4 16.87 -21.18 12.73
CA ARG A 4 16.30 -19.89 13.07
C ARG A 4 16.29 -19.09 11.78
N LEU A 5 15.14 -19.04 11.11
CA LEU A 5 14.94 -18.07 10.03
C LEU A 5 15.17 -16.70 10.63
N VAL A 6 16.20 -16.01 10.17
CA VAL A 6 16.43 -14.60 10.52
C VAL A 6 15.35 -13.82 9.77
N MET A 7 14.24 -13.55 10.44
CA MET A 7 13.21 -12.70 9.88
C MET A 7 13.71 -11.26 9.90
N CYS A 8 13.54 -10.56 8.80
CA CYS A 8 13.83 -9.14 8.70
C CYS A 8 12.92 -8.42 9.72
N LYS A 9 13.52 -7.72 10.67
CA LYS A 9 12.77 -7.00 11.71
C LYS A 9 12.37 -5.60 11.28
N GLU A 10 13.06 -5.04 10.30
CA GLU A 10 12.87 -3.69 9.83
C GLU A 10 13.15 -3.59 8.33
N ILE A 11 12.30 -2.87 7.62
CA ILE A 11 12.47 -2.51 6.21
C ILE A 11 12.24 -1.01 6.13
N THR A 12 13.27 -0.26 5.80
CA THR A 12 13.24 1.20 5.85
C THR A 12 14.16 1.85 4.82
N ASN A 13 13.98 3.14 4.59
CA ASN A 13 14.79 3.95 3.70
C ASN A 13 14.86 3.43 2.25
N LEU A 14 13.73 2.96 1.71
CA LEU A 14 13.65 2.51 0.33
C LEU A 14 13.06 3.61 -0.54
N ILE A 15 13.70 3.88 -1.67
CA ILE A 15 13.24 4.85 -2.65
C ILE A 15 13.16 4.17 -4.03
N PHE A 16 11.96 4.11 -4.57
CA PHE A 16 11.68 3.74 -5.96
C PHE A 16 11.41 5.03 -6.73
N ARG A 17 12.31 5.42 -7.60
CA ARG A 17 12.20 6.70 -8.31
C ARG A 17 12.45 6.54 -9.79
N ASP A 18 11.77 7.39 -10.57
CA ASP A 18 11.98 7.49 -12.02
C ASP A 18 11.80 6.14 -12.74
N CYS A 19 10.72 5.43 -12.39
CA CYS A 19 10.43 4.10 -12.91
C CYS A 19 9.24 4.10 -13.86
N ASP A 20 9.34 3.30 -14.91
CA ASP A 20 8.24 2.98 -15.81
C ASP A 20 7.77 1.54 -15.57
N ILE A 21 6.49 1.37 -15.30
CA ILE A 21 5.81 0.08 -15.22
C ILE A 21 5.01 -0.08 -16.50
N ILE A 22 5.50 -0.89 -17.43
CA ILE A 22 4.92 -1.03 -18.77
C ILE A 22 3.57 -1.78 -18.69
N HIS A 23 3.54 -2.88 -17.96
CA HIS A 23 2.33 -3.66 -17.76
C HIS A 23 2.37 -4.36 -16.41
N CYS A 24 1.24 -4.33 -15.71
CA CYS A 24 1.08 -5.03 -14.45
C CYS A 24 -0.22 -5.83 -14.46
N GLU A 25 -0.08 -7.14 -14.52
CA GLU A 25 -1.18 -8.10 -14.43
C GLU A 25 -0.76 -9.26 -13.53
N TYR A 26 -1.70 -9.86 -12.85
CA TYR A 26 -1.49 -11.04 -12.02
C TYR A 26 -2.44 -12.16 -12.43
N GLU A 27 -1.88 -13.36 -12.63
CA GLU A 27 -2.69 -14.56 -12.89
C GLU A 27 -3.47 -14.97 -11.64
N GLY A 28 -4.79 -14.88 -11.71
CA GLY A 28 -5.69 -15.34 -10.64
C GLY A 28 -6.40 -14.26 -9.87
N ASN A 29 -6.65 -14.47 -8.60
CA ASN A 29 -7.58 -13.70 -7.79
C ASN A 29 -6.98 -12.42 -7.21
N MET A 30 -6.85 -11.35 -7.98
CA MET A 30 -6.56 -9.99 -7.49
C MET A 30 -5.40 -9.90 -6.45
N GLY A 31 -4.43 -10.81 -6.53
CA GLY A 31 -3.31 -10.86 -5.59
C GLY A 31 -2.23 -9.82 -5.85
N GLY A 32 -2.12 -9.33 -7.08
CA GLY A 32 -1.08 -8.42 -7.52
C GLY A 32 -1.50 -6.96 -7.55
N SER A 33 -0.52 -6.08 -7.57
CA SER A 33 -0.69 -4.64 -7.80
C SER A 33 0.59 -4.04 -8.37
N ALA A 34 0.49 -2.86 -8.96
CA ALA A 34 1.66 -2.15 -9.45
C ALA A 34 2.62 -1.76 -8.33
N MET A 35 2.09 -1.36 -7.18
CA MET A 35 2.86 -1.00 -5.99
C MET A 35 2.27 -1.69 -4.75
N SER A 36 3.00 -2.67 -4.21
CA SER A 36 2.56 -3.50 -3.08
C SER A 36 3.45 -3.35 -1.86
N ILE A 37 2.84 -3.25 -0.69
CA ILE A 37 3.51 -3.39 0.61
C ILE A 37 2.67 -4.35 1.46
N HIS A 38 3.14 -5.58 1.61
CA HIS A 38 2.48 -6.60 2.39
C HIS A 38 3.30 -6.99 3.61
N GLN A 39 2.72 -6.84 4.76
CA GLN A 39 3.30 -7.21 6.05
C GLN A 39 2.52 -8.42 6.60
N ALA A 40 3.16 -9.59 6.55
CA ALA A 40 2.53 -10.85 6.99
C ALA A 40 3.16 -11.44 8.26
N ASP A 41 4.19 -10.81 8.80
CA ASP A 41 4.91 -11.27 9.99
C ASP A 41 5.08 -10.10 10.99
N ASN A 42 6.22 -9.94 11.65
CA ASN A 42 6.42 -8.92 12.68
C ASN A 42 7.43 -7.81 12.29
N ALA A 43 7.72 -7.64 11.02
CA ALA A 43 8.61 -6.58 10.57
C ALA A 43 7.98 -5.19 10.73
N TYR A 44 8.82 -4.20 11.00
CA TYR A 44 8.46 -2.79 10.91
C TYR A 44 8.86 -2.25 9.55
N ILE A 45 7.87 -1.87 8.74
CA ILE A 45 8.05 -1.32 7.39
C ILE A 45 7.73 0.17 7.44
N HIS A 46 8.71 1.01 7.13
CA HIS A 46 8.52 2.45 7.19
C HIS A 46 9.50 3.21 6.30
N ASP A 47 9.21 4.48 6.08
CA ASP A 47 10.05 5.38 5.30
C ASP A 47 10.32 4.82 3.88
N ILE A 48 9.23 4.47 3.18
CA ILE A 48 9.25 3.93 1.82
C ILE A 48 8.69 5.00 0.88
N HIS A 49 9.43 5.32 -0.15
CA HIS A 49 9.08 6.34 -1.13
C HIS A 49 8.92 5.76 -2.52
N TYR A 50 7.82 6.08 -3.17
CA TYR A 50 7.57 5.88 -4.60
C TYR A 50 7.41 7.25 -5.23
N GLU A 51 8.36 7.66 -6.09
CA GLU A 51 8.42 9.00 -6.65
C GLU A 51 8.58 8.97 -8.16
N ASN A 52 7.82 9.80 -8.88
CA ASN A 52 7.89 9.90 -10.34
C ASN A 52 7.78 8.53 -11.02
N ILE A 53 6.67 7.84 -10.78
CA ILE A 53 6.39 6.51 -11.37
C ILE A 53 5.33 6.67 -12.44
N ARG A 54 5.65 6.21 -13.64
CA ARG A 54 4.72 6.13 -14.75
C ARG A 54 4.28 4.68 -14.95
N VAL A 55 2.98 4.46 -14.94
CA VAL A 55 2.37 3.15 -15.18
C VAL A 55 1.66 3.21 -16.53
N GLU A 56 2.11 2.43 -17.52
CA GLU A 56 1.47 2.43 -18.82
C GLU A 56 0.14 1.70 -18.77
N ASP A 57 0.11 0.52 -18.14
CA ASP A 57 -1.10 -0.28 -18.01
C ASP A 57 -1.09 -1.10 -16.72
N VAL A 58 -2.23 -1.09 -16.00
CA VAL A 58 -2.44 -1.89 -14.81
C VAL A 58 -3.82 -2.53 -14.85
N ALA A 59 -3.85 -3.85 -14.97
CA ALA A 59 -5.08 -4.60 -15.16
C ALA A 59 -5.94 -4.74 -13.89
N GLN A 60 -5.36 -4.56 -12.69
CA GLN A 60 -6.04 -4.81 -11.42
C GLN A 60 -5.88 -3.65 -10.41
N LYS A 61 -4.89 -3.75 -9.52
CA LYS A 61 -4.69 -2.80 -8.44
C LYS A 61 -3.49 -1.90 -8.70
N LEU A 62 -3.64 -0.62 -8.40
CA LEU A 62 -2.52 0.32 -8.41
C LEU A 62 -1.74 0.25 -7.10
N PHE A 63 -2.41 0.46 -5.97
CA PHE A 63 -1.82 0.39 -4.63
C PHE A 63 -2.43 -0.77 -3.84
N ASP A 64 -1.56 -1.54 -3.15
CA ASP A 64 -2.01 -2.63 -2.28
C ASP A 64 -1.16 -2.68 -1.01
N ILE A 65 -1.66 -2.05 0.06
CA ILE A 65 -0.95 -1.94 1.34
C ILE A 65 -1.73 -2.74 2.37
N LYS A 66 -1.14 -3.81 2.88
CA LYS A 66 -1.83 -4.72 3.79
C LYS A 66 -0.97 -5.20 4.94
N VAL A 67 -1.56 -5.23 6.13
CA VAL A 67 -1.14 -6.12 7.21
C VAL A 67 -2.07 -7.33 7.17
N LEU A 68 -1.52 -8.53 7.11
CA LEU A 68 -2.30 -9.75 6.90
C LEU A 68 -1.71 -10.95 7.65
N GLU A 69 -2.50 -12.00 7.74
CA GLU A 69 -2.04 -13.33 8.12
C GLU A 69 -2.15 -14.27 6.92
N CYS A 70 -1.14 -15.08 6.71
CA CYS A 70 -1.12 -16.05 5.63
C CYS A 70 -0.35 -17.32 6.05
N LYS A 71 -0.31 -18.32 5.18
CA LYS A 71 0.40 -19.58 5.44
C LYS A 71 1.90 -19.44 5.73
N TYR A 72 2.47 -18.28 5.46
CA TYR A 72 3.90 -17.99 5.72
C TYR A 72 4.11 -17.15 6.97
N THR A 73 3.06 -16.86 7.71
CA THR A 73 3.14 -16.10 8.94
C THR A 73 3.69 -16.98 10.07
N TRP A 74 4.73 -16.53 10.74
CA TRP A 74 5.40 -17.26 11.83
C TRP A 74 5.33 -16.54 13.17
N ALA A 75 5.30 -15.22 13.16
CA ALA A 75 5.23 -14.45 14.40
C ALA A 75 3.83 -14.49 15.02
N PRO A 76 3.74 -14.49 16.35
CA PRO A 76 2.47 -14.45 17.07
C PRO A 76 1.74 -13.11 16.93
N VAL A 77 2.47 -12.04 16.59
CA VAL A 77 1.95 -10.68 16.40
C VAL A 77 2.36 -10.11 15.06
N ARG A 78 1.51 -9.24 14.51
CA ARG A 78 1.80 -8.53 13.25
C ARG A 78 2.72 -7.35 13.50
N GLY A 79 3.53 -7.04 12.49
CA GLY A 79 4.35 -5.85 12.48
C GLY A 79 3.57 -4.58 12.11
N ARG A 80 4.29 -3.53 11.71
CA ARG A 80 3.71 -2.22 11.40
C ARG A 80 4.08 -1.75 10.01
N ILE A 81 3.20 -0.95 9.40
CA ILE A 81 3.46 -0.21 8.16
C ILE A 81 3.19 1.27 8.46
N GLU A 82 4.19 2.10 8.33
CA GLU A 82 4.10 3.53 8.64
C GLU A 82 4.94 4.36 7.65
N ASP A 83 4.62 5.65 7.52
CA ASP A 83 5.45 6.61 6.77
C ASP A 83 5.74 6.15 5.33
N ILE A 84 4.68 5.91 4.56
CA ILE A 84 4.74 5.50 3.15
C ILE A 84 4.33 6.68 2.26
N TYR A 85 5.13 6.95 1.25
CA TYR A 85 4.97 8.12 0.39
C TYR A 85 4.83 7.71 -1.07
N PHE A 86 3.72 8.13 -1.70
CA PHE A 86 3.49 8.01 -3.14
C PHE A 86 3.38 9.42 -3.72
N LYS A 87 4.32 9.79 -4.57
CA LYS A 87 4.38 11.13 -5.14
C LYS A 87 4.60 11.09 -6.64
N ASP A 88 3.87 11.92 -7.37
CA ASP A 88 4.00 12.05 -8.82
C ASP A 88 3.80 10.70 -9.53
N ILE A 89 2.68 10.03 -9.24
CA ILE A 89 2.33 8.73 -9.84
C ILE A 89 1.31 8.97 -10.96
N LYS A 90 1.58 8.42 -12.14
CA LYS A 90 0.73 8.61 -13.31
C LYS A 90 0.39 7.29 -13.99
N VAL A 91 -0.91 6.99 -14.12
CA VAL A 91 -1.43 5.85 -14.90
C VAL A 91 -1.93 6.38 -16.25
N LEU A 92 -1.42 5.80 -17.35
CA LEU A 92 -1.66 6.30 -18.71
C LEU A 92 -2.82 5.60 -19.41
N ASN A 93 -2.91 4.29 -19.30
CA ASN A 93 -3.85 3.45 -20.06
C ASN A 93 -4.44 2.35 -19.18
N GLY A 94 -5.32 1.54 -19.80
CA GLY A 94 -5.94 0.38 -19.18
C GLY A 94 -7.27 0.68 -18.50
N PRO A 95 -7.86 -0.29 -17.81
CA PRO A 95 -9.03 -0.07 -16.98
C PRO A 95 -8.69 0.83 -15.80
N PHE A 96 -9.69 1.52 -15.25
CA PHE A 96 -9.45 2.30 -14.03
C PHE A 96 -9.10 1.34 -12.87
N PRO A 97 -7.90 1.42 -12.30
CA PRO A 97 -7.47 0.48 -11.28
C PRO A 97 -8.20 0.73 -9.96
N VAL A 98 -8.32 -0.31 -9.17
CA VAL A 98 -8.72 -0.20 -7.75
C VAL A 98 -7.47 -0.09 -6.88
N SER A 99 -7.65 0.29 -5.62
CA SER A 99 -6.58 0.34 -4.63
C SER A 99 -7.08 -0.12 -3.27
N ILE A 100 -6.20 -0.58 -2.41
CA ILE A 100 -6.59 -1.03 -1.07
C ILE A 100 -5.53 -0.71 -0.03
N ILE A 101 -6.00 -0.24 1.13
CA ILE A 101 -5.22 -0.16 2.36
C ILE A 101 -6.00 -0.91 3.41
N ARG A 102 -5.40 -1.96 3.99
CA ARG A 102 -6.06 -2.78 5.00
C ARG A 102 -5.12 -3.14 6.14
N GLY A 103 -5.54 -2.84 7.36
CA GLY A 103 -4.92 -3.33 8.57
C GLY A 103 -5.37 -4.74 8.95
N TYR A 104 -4.89 -5.19 10.08
CA TYR A 104 -5.19 -6.49 10.67
C TYR A 104 -5.75 -6.31 12.08
N GLU A 105 -6.81 -7.03 12.37
CA GLU A 105 -7.40 -7.09 13.71
C GLU A 105 -7.85 -8.52 14.00
N MET A 106 -7.34 -9.10 15.07
CA MET A 106 -7.81 -10.38 15.57
C MET A 106 -7.71 -10.42 17.10
N ARG A 107 -8.84 -10.60 17.78
CA ARG A 107 -8.92 -10.64 19.24
C ARG A 107 -8.37 -9.37 19.89
N LEU A 108 -7.20 -9.45 20.52
CA LEU A 108 -6.53 -8.35 21.21
C LEU A 108 -5.35 -7.76 20.41
N GLU A 109 -5.09 -8.30 19.23
CA GLU A 109 -4.06 -7.80 18.34
C GLU A 109 -4.67 -6.89 17.28
N GLU A 110 -4.07 -5.72 17.13
CA GLU A 110 -4.43 -4.76 16.10
C GLU A 110 -3.15 -4.20 15.47
N SER A 111 -3.07 -4.21 14.15
CA SER A 111 -2.01 -3.56 13.41
C SER A 111 -2.59 -2.79 12.23
N ARG A 112 -2.46 -1.47 12.28
CA ARG A 112 -3.05 -0.55 11.31
C ARG A 112 -1.96 0.16 10.53
N PRO A 113 -1.97 0.11 9.19
CA PRO A 113 -1.14 1.01 8.39
C PRO A 113 -1.46 2.46 8.75
N GLU A 114 -0.44 3.29 8.96
CA GLU A 114 -0.66 4.69 9.28
C GLU A 114 0.37 5.63 8.64
N ARG A 115 0.02 6.90 8.52
CA ARG A 115 0.83 7.95 7.89
C ARG A 115 1.23 7.58 6.46
N ILE A 116 0.21 7.37 5.63
CA ILE A 116 0.38 7.07 4.21
C ILE A 116 -0.04 8.31 3.41
N TYR A 117 0.83 8.72 2.51
CA TYR A 117 0.74 9.99 1.81
C TYR A 117 0.65 9.75 0.30
N PHE A 118 -0.34 10.38 -0.33
CA PHE A 118 -0.54 10.38 -1.78
C PHE A 118 -0.52 11.82 -2.27
N ASP A 119 0.51 12.20 -3.01
CA ASP A 119 0.68 13.53 -3.55
C ASP A 119 0.78 13.50 -5.07
N ASN A 120 -0.03 14.33 -5.76
CA ASN A 120 -0.04 14.45 -7.19
C ASN A 120 -0.22 13.11 -7.93
N ILE A 121 -1.30 12.41 -7.62
CA ILE A 121 -1.69 11.16 -8.29
C ILE A 121 -2.61 11.49 -9.46
N GLU A 122 -2.29 10.95 -10.64
CA GLU A 122 -3.10 11.09 -11.86
C GLU A 122 -3.42 9.70 -12.43
N ILE A 123 -4.71 9.41 -12.63
CA ILE A 123 -5.17 8.15 -13.20
C ILE A 123 -6.00 8.42 -14.44
N LEU A 124 -5.55 7.95 -15.60
CA LEU A 124 -6.22 8.11 -16.89
C LEU A 124 -6.60 9.57 -17.18
N GLY A 125 -5.70 10.52 -16.90
CA GLY A 125 -5.90 11.95 -17.09
C GLY A 125 -6.71 12.65 -15.98
N GLN A 126 -7.16 11.92 -14.97
CA GLN A 126 -7.89 12.49 -13.83
C GLN A 126 -6.95 12.68 -12.64
N LYS A 127 -6.88 13.90 -12.11
CA LYS A 127 -6.18 14.17 -10.86
C LYS A 127 -6.99 13.68 -9.67
N CYS A 128 -6.37 12.89 -8.81
CA CYS A 128 -6.99 12.36 -7.62
C CYS A 128 -6.76 13.31 -6.44
N ASN A 129 -7.85 13.77 -5.83
CA ASN A 129 -7.82 14.66 -4.67
C ASN A 129 -8.40 14.01 -3.41
N SER A 130 -8.83 12.76 -3.52
CA SER A 130 -9.37 11.98 -2.41
C SER A 130 -9.08 10.49 -2.59
N VAL A 131 -9.25 9.70 -1.54
CA VAL A 131 -9.17 8.23 -1.63
C VAL A 131 -10.25 7.66 -2.54
N LEU A 132 -11.40 8.33 -2.66
CA LEU A 132 -12.49 7.90 -3.55
C LEU A 132 -12.12 8.06 -5.02
N ASP A 133 -11.42 9.14 -5.39
CA ASP A 133 -10.96 9.36 -6.76
C ASP A 133 -9.97 8.28 -7.22
N MET A 134 -9.29 7.64 -6.28
CA MET A 134 -8.39 6.51 -6.54
C MET A 134 -9.09 5.14 -6.48
N HIS A 135 -10.42 5.10 -6.37
CA HIS A 135 -11.18 3.86 -6.12
C HIS A 135 -10.57 3.03 -4.99
N MET A 136 -10.16 3.70 -3.92
CA MET A 136 -9.43 3.08 -2.83
C MET A 136 -10.37 2.62 -1.71
N VAL A 137 -10.25 1.35 -1.34
CA VAL A 137 -10.86 0.78 -0.14
C VAL A 137 -9.89 0.97 1.01
N VAL A 138 -10.33 1.61 2.09
CA VAL A 138 -9.52 1.82 3.30
C VAL A 138 -10.22 1.18 4.49
N GLU A 139 -9.57 0.19 5.10
CA GLU A 139 -10.07 -0.54 6.25
C GLU A 139 -8.98 -0.68 7.32
N LEU A 140 -9.32 -0.43 8.57
CA LEU A 140 -8.39 -0.59 9.70
C LEU A 140 -7.05 0.12 9.45
N ALA A 141 -7.10 1.39 9.08
CA ALA A 141 -5.92 2.23 8.84
C ALA A 141 -6.07 3.57 9.54
N HIS A 142 -5.00 4.34 9.65
CA HIS A 142 -5.01 5.67 10.26
C HIS A 142 -4.19 6.68 9.45
N LYS A 143 -4.58 7.96 9.53
CA LYS A 143 -3.79 9.09 9.00
C LYS A 143 -3.39 8.88 7.54
N ILE A 144 -4.40 8.68 6.68
CA ILE A 144 -4.22 8.64 5.24
C ILE A 144 -4.39 10.06 4.70
N TYR A 145 -3.43 10.52 3.92
CA TYR A 145 -3.39 11.89 3.40
C TYR A 145 -3.40 11.89 1.87
N VAL A 146 -4.17 12.79 1.29
CA VAL A 146 -4.16 13.05 -0.16
C VAL A 146 -3.93 14.55 -0.37
N ASN A 147 -2.88 14.92 -1.09
CA ASN A 147 -2.46 16.29 -1.34
C ASN A 147 -2.44 17.15 -0.05
N GLY A 148 -1.90 16.59 1.03
CA GLY A 148 -1.78 17.22 2.34
C GLY A 148 -3.05 17.24 3.19
N SER A 149 -4.21 16.80 2.67
CA SER A 149 -5.45 16.68 3.42
C SER A 149 -5.64 15.30 4.02
N MET A 150 -6.00 15.22 5.29
CA MET A 150 -6.28 13.95 5.95
C MET A 150 -7.65 13.41 5.52
N GLU A 151 -7.65 12.29 4.81
CA GLU A 151 -8.85 11.66 4.25
C GLU A 151 -9.40 10.51 5.11
N TYR A 152 -8.57 9.95 5.99
CA TYR A 152 -8.97 8.84 6.82
C TYR A 152 -8.23 8.83 8.18
N PRO A 153 -8.87 8.50 9.32
CA PRO A 153 -10.27 8.12 9.43
C PRO A 153 -11.20 9.31 9.15
N ARG A 154 -12.27 9.05 8.43
CA ARG A 154 -13.40 9.98 8.45
C ARG A 154 -14.04 9.85 9.82
N ASN A 155 -14.23 10.95 10.52
CA ASN A 155 -15.01 10.95 11.76
C ASN A 155 -16.46 10.53 11.40
N CYS A 156 -16.71 9.25 11.36
CA CYS A 156 -18.06 8.72 11.33
C CYS A 156 -18.58 8.80 12.79
N PHE A 157 -19.30 9.86 13.07
CA PHE A 157 -20.17 9.92 14.24
C PHE A 157 -21.50 9.28 13.90
#